data_373a6c9ee5aad04980b64bd179dcf632
#
_entry.id   373a6c9ee5aad04980b64bd179dcf632
#
_cell.length_a   1.000
_cell.length_b   1.000
_cell.length_c   1.000
_cell.angle_alpha   90.00
_cell.angle_beta   90.00
_cell.angle_gamma   90.00
#
_symmetry.space_group_name_H-M   'P 1'
#
loop_
_entity.id
_entity.type
_entity.pdbx_description
1 polymer ?
#
loop_
_entity_poly.entity_id
_entity_poly.type
_entity_poly.pdbx_seq_one_letter_code
_entity_poly.pdbx_strand_id
1 'polypeptide(L)'
;ASLQFLLVATGGVCVGLAVGWLATEVQKRLDDPPVQTMLSLLTPYAAYFSGEAVHVSGILAVVIAGIYYGWRAPRILSGRMRLQALPVWEMVVFILNGVLFMLVGLQLPQVVRSLPPGSATHAAKLAILVVLVMVLVRFAWIFGTNYLPRLLSEKSRRKNRIPWQQTALIAWTGMRGADSLAGALAIPFLLPNGEPFPGRDLIILLTFCVIFATLVLQGLTLAPLVSWLGVVDDHVIEKEERLARLKANEAALARLEELESSNRARRETVERLRSEYVDRIRQLRIEDSDEQSVGRLFSPDFEELAREMLQTERDAVIALRNEEAINDQALRRIQRDIDLAEARLRRPS
;
A
#
# COMPACT_ATOMS: atom_id res chain seq x y z
N ALA A 1 -27.52 23.91 -2.35
CA ALA A 1 -26.11 23.52 -2.10
C ALA A 1 -26.00 22.09 -1.52
N SER A 2 -26.69 21.74 -0.41
CA SER A 2 -26.56 20.41 0.24
C SER A 2 -27.11 19.25 -0.60
N LEU A 3 -28.26 19.42 -1.24
CA LEU A 3 -28.85 18.39 -2.12
C LEU A 3 -27.98 18.14 -3.35
N GLN A 4 -27.43 19.18 -3.94
CA GLN A 4 -26.54 19.09 -5.11
C GLN A 4 -25.22 18.39 -4.74
N PHE A 5 -24.67 18.69 -3.57
CA PHE A 5 -23.51 17.98 -3.05
C PHE A 5 -23.79 16.48 -2.86
N LEU A 6 -24.93 16.13 -2.28
CA LEU A 6 -25.33 14.72 -2.12
C LEU A 6 -25.52 14.02 -3.45
N LEU A 7 -26.13 14.67 -4.44
CA LEU A 7 -26.30 14.09 -5.79
C LEU A 7 -24.96 13.88 -6.49
N VAL A 8 -24.04 14.84 -6.42
CA VAL A 8 -22.72 14.71 -7.01
C VAL A 8 -21.89 13.63 -6.31
N ALA A 9 -21.98 13.51 -5.00
CA ALA A 9 -21.27 12.51 -4.23
C ALA A 9 -21.84 11.10 -4.47
N THR A 10 -23.16 10.93 -4.36
CA THR A 10 -23.81 9.61 -4.58
C THR A 10 -23.66 9.15 -6.04
N GLY A 11 -23.78 10.05 -6.99
CA GLY A 11 -23.53 9.78 -8.40
C GLY A 11 -22.08 9.30 -8.65
N GLY A 12 -21.10 9.96 -8.02
CA GLY A 12 -19.70 9.51 -8.07
C GLY A 12 -19.49 8.11 -7.52
N VAL A 13 -20.16 7.77 -6.41
CA VAL A 13 -20.13 6.41 -5.85
C VAL A 13 -20.73 5.39 -6.83
N CYS A 14 -21.89 5.68 -7.41
CA CYS A 14 -22.53 4.77 -8.38
C CYS A 14 -21.68 4.52 -9.62
N VAL A 15 -21.11 5.58 -10.19
CA VAL A 15 -20.20 5.48 -11.35
C VAL A 15 -18.95 4.69 -10.98
N GLY A 16 -18.35 4.97 -9.82
CA GLY A 16 -17.16 4.25 -9.35
C GLY A 16 -17.42 2.75 -9.16
N LEU A 17 -18.56 2.38 -8.58
CA LEU A 17 -18.96 0.98 -8.45
C LEU A 17 -19.18 0.31 -9.80
N ALA A 18 -19.85 0.98 -10.74
CA ALA A 18 -20.11 0.44 -12.08
C ALA A 18 -18.82 0.20 -12.85
N VAL A 19 -17.91 1.18 -12.87
CA VAL A 19 -16.60 1.05 -13.55
C VAL A 19 -15.71 0.01 -12.87
N GLY A 20 -15.66 0.01 -11.53
CA GLY A 20 -14.91 -0.98 -10.76
C GLY A 20 -15.42 -2.40 -11.00
N TRP A 21 -16.74 -2.60 -11.05
CA TRP A 21 -17.35 -3.88 -11.39
C TRP A 21 -17.00 -4.31 -12.81
N LEU A 22 -17.17 -3.42 -13.78
CA LEU A 22 -16.86 -3.71 -15.18
C LEU A 22 -15.39 -4.07 -15.37
N ALA A 23 -14.48 -3.30 -14.78
CA ALA A 23 -13.05 -3.58 -14.83
C ALA A 23 -12.70 -4.95 -14.25
N THR A 24 -13.29 -5.32 -13.09
CA THR A 24 -13.08 -6.63 -12.47
C THR A 24 -13.66 -7.77 -13.32
N GLU A 25 -14.79 -7.56 -13.98
CA GLU A 25 -15.41 -8.59 -14.83
C GLU A 25 -14.62 -8.82 -16.13
N VAL A 26 -14.11 -7.74 -16.73
CA VAL A 26 -13.20 -7.84 -17.88
C VAL A 26 -11.91 -8.55 -17.48
N GLN A 27 -11.35 -8.21 -16.32
CA GLN A 27 -10.09 -8.76 -15.84
C GLN A 27 -10.13 -10.27 -15.58
N LYS A 28 -11.29 -10.80 -15.14
CA LYS A 28 -11.48 -12.25 -14.97
C LYS A 28 -11.36 -13.04 -16.27
N ARG A 29 -11.59 -12.40 -17.41
CA ARG A 29 -11.57 -13.03 -18.74
C ARG A 29 -10.23 -12.91 -19.44
N LEU A 30 -9.27 -12.22 -18.81
CA LEU A 30 -7.94 -12.01 -19.32
C LEU A 30 -6.96 -12.93 -18.58
N ASP A 31 -6.13 -13.66 -19.31
CA ASP A 31 -5.11 -14.55 -18.75
C ASP A 31 -3.69 -13.97 -18.86
N ASP A 32 -3.53 -12.85 -19.59
CA ASP A 32 -2.24 -12.21 -19.82
C ASP A 32 -1.94 -11.12 -18.77
N PRO A 33 -0.95 -11.34 -17.88
CA PRO A 33 -0.62 -10.41 -16.80
C PRO A 33 -0.25 -8.99 -17.24
N PRO A 34 0.53 -8.75 -18.30
CA PRO A 34 0.77 -7.42 -18.86
C PRO A 34 -0.51 -6.68 -19.23
N VAL A 35 -1.44 -7.35 -19.93
CA VAL A 35 -2.72 -6.76 -20.32
C VAL A 35 -3.59 -6.45 -19.10
N GLN A 36 -3.62 -7.36 -18.13
CA GLN A 36 -4.33 -7.14 -16.86
C GLN A 36 -3.74 -5.96 -16.09
N THR A 37 -2.41 -5.81 -16.05
CA THR A 37 -1.74 -4.67 -15.40
C THR A 37 -2.10 -3.37 -16.10
N MET A 38 -2.07 -3.34 -17.43
CA MET A 38 -2.44 -2.17 -18.23
C MET A 38 -3.90 -1.77 -17.99
N LEU A 39 -4.82 -2.74 -17.97
CA LEU A 39 -6.23 -2.49 -17.64
C LEU A 39 -6.39 -1.89 -16.24
N SER A 40 -5.63 -2.39 -15.24
CA SER A 40 -5.66 -1.83 -13.89
C SER A 40 -5.19 -0.38 -13.84
N LEU A 41 -4.17 0.00 -14.64
CA LEU A 41 -3.67 1.37 -14.76
C LEU A 41 -4.65 2.30 -15.49
N LEU A 42 -5.43 1.78 -16.44
CA LEU A 42 -6.42 2.55 -17.19
C LEU A 42 -7.74 2.72 -16.42
N THR A 43 -8.05 1.83 -15.48
CA THR A 43 -9.30 1.85 -14.70
C THR A 43 -9.55 3.18 -13.99
N PRO A 44 -8.56 3.82 -13.29
CA PRO A 44 -8.76 5.12 -12.65
C PRO A 44 -9.16 6.22 -13.66
N TYR A 45 -8.54 6.23 -14.84
CA TYR A 45 -8.88 7.21 -15.88
C TYR A 45 -10.30 6.98 -16.41
N ALA A 46 -10.68 5.73 -16.67
CA ALA A 46 -12.03 5.40 -17.07
C ALA A 46 -13.06 5.85 -16.03
N ALA A 47 -12.79 5.63 -14.73
CA ALA A 47 -13.67 6.07 -13.65
C ALA A 47 -13.77 7.59 -13.57
N TYR A 48 -12.64 8.30 -13.69
CA TYR A 48 -12.61 9.75 -13.66
C TYR A 48 -13.41 10.37 -14.80
N PHE A 49 -13.09 10.01 -16.06
CA PHE A 49 -13.76 10.58 -17.21
C PHE A 49 -15.25 10.21 -17.28
N SER A 50 -15.63 9.00 -16.85
CA SER A 50 -17.03 8.62 -16.74
C SER A 50 -17.78 9.47 -15.73
N GLY A 51 -17.15 9.78 -14.57
CA GLY A 51 -17.73 10.67 -13.56
C GLY A 51 -17.92 12.09 -14.07
N GLU A 52 -16.90 12.68 -14.69
CA GLU A 52 -16.97 14.02 -15.26
C GLU A 52 -17.99 14.12 -16.41
N ALA A 53 -18.09 13.08 -17.24
CA ALA A 53 -19.04 13.06 -18.37
C ALA A 53 -20.51 13.11 -17.93
N VAL A 54 -20.83 12.57 -16.76
CA VAL A 54 -22.20 12.63 -16.17
C VAL A 54 -22.33 13.72 -15.09
N HIS A 55 -21.38 14.66 -15.03
CA HIS A 55 -21.36 15.78 -14.11
C HIS A 55 -21.43 15.41 -12.63
N VAL A 56 -20.78 14.29 -12.25
CA VAL A 56 -20.60 13.86 -10.85
C VAL A 56 -19.11 13.88 -10.47
N SER A 57 -18.79 13.60 -9.20
CA SER A 57 -17.41 13.65 -8.73
C SER A 57 -16.55 12.54 -9.34
N GLY A 58 -15.71 12.88 -10.34
CA GLY A 58 -14.73 11.97 -10.93
C GLY A 58 -13.72 11.44 -9.92
N ILE A 59 -13.26 12.27 -8.97
CA ILE A 59 -12.32 11.85 -7.90
C ILE A 59 -12.97 10.77 -7.03
N LEU A 60 -14.22 10.96 -6.60
CA LEU A 60 -14.93 9.99 -5.79
C LEU A 60 -15.18 8.69 -6.56
N ALA A 61 -15.47 8.78 -7.87
CA ALA A 61 -15.61 7.62 -8.73
C ALA A 61 -14.32 6.79 -8.79
N VAL A 62 -13.15 7.43 -8.92
CA VAL A 62 -11.84 6.75 -8.89
C VAL A 62 -11.60 6.05 -7.56
N VAL A 63 -11.83 6.72 -6.43
CA VAL A 63 -11.63 6.14 -5.09
C VAL A 63 -12.51 4.91 -4.89
N ILE A 64 -13.77 5.00 -5.23
CA ILE A 64 -14.72 3.89 -5.07
C ILE A 64 -14.39 2.72 -6.02
N ALA A 65 -14.03 3.01 -7.26
CA ALA A 65 -13.58 1.97 -8.20
C ALA A 65 -12.33 1.25 -7.66
N GLY A 66 -11.37 2.00 -7.11
CA GLY A 66 -10.16 1.44 -6.50
C GLY A 66 -10.45 0.57 -5.27
N ILE A 67 -11.34 1.01 -4.37
CA ILE A 67 -11.76 0.24 -3.19
C ILE A 67 -12.45 -1.06 -3.63
N TYR A 68 -13.39 -0.98 -4.57
CA TYR A 68 -14.09 -2.15 -5.09
C TYR A 68 -13.13 -3.15 -5.74
N TYR A 69 -12.22 -2.64 -6.59
CA TYR A 69 -11.20 -3.45 -7.24
C TYR A 69 -10.27 -4.12 -6.22
N GLY A 70 -9.76 -3.37 -5.25
CA GLY A 70 -8.87 -3.89 -4.20
C GLY A 70 -9.54 -4.98 -3.34
N TRP A 71 -10.83 -4.82 -3.04
CA TRP A 71 -11.60 -5.83 -2.32
C TRP A 71 -11.79 -7.13 -3.11
N ARG A 72 -11.95 -7.03 -4.44
CA ARG A 72 -12.09 -8.19 -5.34
C ARG A 72 -10.76 -8.82 -5.77
N ALA A 73 -9.70 -8.05 -5.80
CA ALA A 73 -8.36 -8.43 -6.29
C ALA A 73 -7.85 -9.78 -5.76
N PRO A 74 -7.94 -10.12 -4.45
CA PRO A 74 -7.44 -11.40 -3.94
C PRO A 74 -8.10 -12.64 -4.58
N ARG A 75 -9.35 -12.50 -5.07
CA ARG A 75 -10.13 -13.60 -5.65
C ARG A 75 -9.99 -13.72 -7.17
N ILE A 76 -9.68 -12.62 -7.85
CA ILE A 76 -9.67 -12.56 -9.32
C ILE A 76 -8.27 -12.56 -9.92
N LEU A 77 -7.28 -12.03 -9.17
CA LEU A 77 -5.91 -11.94 -9.68
C LEU A 77 -5.17 -13.26 -9.50
N SER A 78 -4.56 -13.77 -10.57
CA SER A 78 -3.63 -14.89 -10.48
C SER A 78 -2.38 -14.52 -9.68
N GLY A 79 -1.69 -15.51 -9.11
CA GLY A 79 -0.41 -15.29 -8.41
C GLY A 79 0.63 -14.59 -9.29
N ARG A 80 0.71 -14.99 -10.57
CA ARG A 80 1.62 -14.39 -11.56
C ARG A 80 1.31 -12.91 -11.78
N MET A 81 0.02 -12.54 -11.89
CA MET A 81 -0.41 -11.16 -12.04
C MET A 81 -0.06 -10.33 -10.79
N ARG A 82 -0.30 -10.82 -9.57
CA ARG A 82 0.05 -10.11 -8.34
C ARG A 82 1.54 -9.79 -8.24
N LEU A 83 2.40 -10.76 -8.58
CA LEU A 83 3.85 -10.59 -8.56
C LEU A 83 4.35 -9.55 -9.59
N GLN A 84 3.64 -9.37 -10.70
CA GLN A 84 4.04 -8.41 -11.73
C GLN A 84 3.39 -7.03 -11.55
N ALA A 85 2.13 -6.95 -11.14
CA ALA A 85 1.40 -5.70 -11.05
C ALA A 85 1.83 -4.84 -9.85
N LEU A 86 2.13 -5.44 -8.69
CA LEU A 86 2.52 -4.67 -7.50
C LEU A 86 3.76 -3.79 -7.72
N PRO A 87 4.90 -4.32 -8.22
CA PRO A 87 6.07 -3.49 -8.50
C PRO A 87 5.81 -2.38 -9.53
N VAL A 88 4.97 -2.65 -10.53
CA VAL A 88 4.59 -1.64 -11.53
C VAL A 88 3.79 -0.52 -10.86
N TRP A 89 2.82 -0.85 -10.01
CA TRP A 89 2.05 0.15 -9.27
C TRP A 89 2.93 0.97 -8.32
N GLU A 90 3.83 0.35 -7.59
CA GLU A 90 4.78 1.03 -6.71
C GLU A 90 5.64 2.03 -7.49
N MET A 91 6.18 1.63 -8.65
CA MET A 91 6.97 2.50 -9.52
C MET A 91 6.13 3.66 -10.09
N VAL A 92 4.91 3.39 -10.56
CA VAL A 92 4.00 4.42 -11.08
C VAL A 92 3.63 5.42 -10.00
N VAL A 93 3.27 4.97 -8.80
CA VAL A 93 2.94 5.85 -7.66
C VAL A 93 4.16 6.70 -7.27
N PHE A 94 5.36 6.10 -7.23
CA PHE A 94 6.58 6.83 -6.94
C PHE A 94 6.84 7.95 -7.97
N ILE A 95 6.75 7.64 -9.27
CA ILE A 95 6.94 8.61 -10.35
C ILE A 95 5.88 9.71 -10.28
N LEU A 96 4.60 9.35 -10.11
CA LEU A 96 3.52 10.34 -10.03
C LEU A 96 3.68 11.27 -8.83
N ASN A 97 4.06 10.76 -7.67
CA ASN A 97 4.38 11.59 -6.51
C ASN A 97 5.54 12.53 -6.81
N GLY A 98 6.63 12.04 -7.41
CA GLY A 98 7.76 12.87 -7.82
C GLY A 98 7.37 14.00 -8.77
N VAL A 99 6.59 13.69 -9.81
CA VAL A 99 6.06 14.67 -10.77
C VAL A 99 5.17 15.71 -10.06
N LEU A 100 4.27 15.28 -9.19
CA LEU A 100 3.42 16.19 -8.41
C LEU A 100 4.24 17.15 -7.57
N PHE A 101 5.22 16.66 -6.80
CA PHE A 101 6.09 17.52 -5.99
C PHE A 101 6.92 18.47 -6.85
N MET A 102 7.39 18.03 -8.01
CA MET A 102 8.10 18.88 -8.97
C MET A 102 7.19 20.01 -9.50
N LEU A 103 5.97 19.69 -9.93
CA LEU A 103 5.00 20.68 -10.42
C LEU A 103 4.69 21.73 -9.34
N VAL A 104 4.59 21.31 -8.09
CA VAL A 104 4.37 22.23 -6.96
C VAL A 104 5.56 23.13 -6.73
N GLY A 105 6.75 22.56 -6.72
CA GLY A 105 7.99 23.34 -6.60
C GLY A 105 8.11 24.41 -7.68
N LEU A 106 7.70 24.07 -8.92
CA LEU A 106 7.68 25.03 -10.05
C LEU A 106 6.62 26.14 -9.89
N GLN A 107 5.50 25.87 -9.25
CA GLN A 107 4.45 26.88 -9.03
C GLN A 107 4.73 27.79 -7.84
N LEU A 108 5.52 27.32 -6.86
CA LEU A 108 5.78 28.07 -5.63
C LEU A 108 6.34 29.49 -5.85
N PRO A 109 7.33 29.73 -6.73
CA PRO A 109 7.84 31.08 -6.97
C PRO A 109 6.77 32.02 -7.53
N GLN A 110 5.87 31.54 -8.37
CA GLN A 110 4.78 32.32 -8.94
C GLN A 110 3.76 32.71 -7.85
N VAL A 111 3.37 31.76 -7.01
CA VAL A 111 2.44 31.98 -5.90
C VAL A 111 3.02 32.94 -4.86
N VAL A 112 4.33 32.83 -4.56
CA VAL A 112 4.98 33.76 -3.62
C VAL A 112 5.06 35.20 -4.21
N ARG A 113 5.29 35.33 -5.52
CA ARG A 113 5.31 36.64 -6.20
C ARG A 113 3.95 37.29 -6.33
N SER A 114 2.87 36.52 -6.36
CA SER A 114 1.48 37.04 -6.43
C SER A 114 0.98 37.60 -5.11
N LEU A 115 1.70 37.34 -4.00
CA LEU A 115 1.33 37.89 -2.69
C LEU A 115 1.54 39.41 -2.65
N PRO A 116 0.60 40.18 -2.07
CA PRO A 116 0.75 41.62 -1.88
C PRO A 116 2.01 41.96 -1.07
N PRO A 117 2.71 43.08 -1.38
CA PRO A 117 3.86 43.51 -0.61
C PRO A 117 3.53 43.63 0.88
N GLY A 118 4.34 43.03 1.76
CA GLY A 118 4.13 43.04 3.21
C GLY A 118 3.19 41.96 3.75
N SER A 119 2.52 41.18 2.91
CA SER A 119 1.62 40.10 3.35
C SER A 119 2.35 38.75 3.67
N ALA A 120 3.65 38.66 3.38
CA ALA A 120 4.42 37.42 3.61
C ALA A 120 4.42 37.00 5.10
N THR A 121 4.55 37.95 6.03
CA THR A 121 4.47 37.68 7.48
C THR A 121 3.09 37.23 7.91
N HIS A 122 2.03 37.78 7.32
CA HIS A 122 0.66 37.38 7.56
C HIS A 122 0.39 35.96 7.00
N ALA A 123 0.83 35.68 5.78
CA ALA A 123 0.73 34.36 5.16
C ALA A 123 1.50 33.29 5.97
N ALA A 124 2.70 33.61 6.46
CA ALA A 124 3.48 32.72 7.33
C ALA A 124 2.75 32.44 8.66
N LYS A 125 2.17 33.45 9.30
CA LYS A 125 1.36 33.27 10.54
C LYS A 125 0.15 32.37 10.28
N LEU A 126 -0.56 32.61 9.16
CA LEU A 126 -1.71 31.77 8.77
C LEU A 126 -1.25 30.32 8.49
N ALA A 127 -0.14 30.12 7.80
CA ALA A 127 0.40 28.80 7.53
C ALA A 127 0.73 28.04 8.84
N ILE A 128 1.42 28.69 9.78
CA ILE A 128 1.72 28.12 11.09
C ILE A 128 0.42 27.78 11.85
N LEU A 129 -0.56 28.70 11.85
CA LEU A 129 -1.83 28.48 12.50
C LEU A 129 -2.56 27.27 11.90
N VAL A 130 -2.63 27.17 10.57
CA VAL A 130 -3.31 26.07 9.87
C VAL A 130 -2.61 24.73 10.17
N VAL A 131 -1.28 24.68 10.14
CA VAL A 131 -0.50 23.48 10.50
C VAL A 131 -0.79 23.08 11.95
N LEU A 132 -0.74 24.04 12.87
CA LEU A 132 -0.99 23.78 14.30
C LEU A 132 -2.40 23.24 14.53
N VAL A 133 -3.42 23.91 13.99
CA VAL A 133 -4.82 23.49 14.10
C VAL A 133 -5.03 22.10 13.51
N MET A 134 -4.44 21.84 12.34
CA MET A 134 -4.53 20.53 11.69
C MET A 134 -3.91 19.41 12.57
N VAL A 135 -2.74 19.64 13.15
CA VAL A 135 -2.08 18.68 14.04
C VAL A 135 -2.94 18.48 15.31
N LEU A 136 -3.42 19.55 15.93
CA LEU A 136 -4.24 19.45 17.15
C LEU A 136 -5.56 18.71 16.89
N VAL A 137 -6.28 19.04 15.80
CA VAL A 137 -7.51 18.33 15.42
C VAL A 137 -7.25 16.85 15.17
N ARG A 138 -6.15 16.52 14.53
CA ARG A 138 -5.77 15.14 14.29
C ARG A 138 -5.48 14.38 15.60
N PHE A 139 -4.72 14.98 16.51
CA PHE A 139 -4.50 14.40 17.83
C PHE A 139 -5.82 14.19 18.57
N ALA A 140 -6.67 15.22 18.63
CA ALA A 140 -7.98 15.15 19.25
C ALA A 140 -8.84 14.02 18.64
N TRP A 141 -8.82 13.87 17.31
CA TRP A 141 -9.56 12.84 16.60
C TRP A 141 -9.02 11.42 16.91
N ILE A 142 -7.72 11.19 16.77
CA ILE A 142 -7.11 9.86 16.98
C ILE A 142 -7.24 9.44 18.44
N PHE A 143 -6.98 10.35 19.39
CA PHE A 143 -7.19 10.04 20.79
C PHE A 143 -8.67 9.86 21.12
N GLY A 144 -9.56 10.71 20.56
CA GLY A 144 -10.99 10.59 20.73
C GLY A 144 -11.53 9.26 20.24
N THR A 145 -11.21 8.88 19.00
CA THR A 145 -11.68 7.59 18.42
C THR A 145 -11.10 6.37 19.12
N ASN A 146 -9.92 6.46 19.69
CA ASN A 146 -9.29 5.34 20.40
C ASN A 146 -9.79 5.22 21.86
N TYR A 147 -10.01 6.33 22.56
CA TYR A 147 -10.35 6.30 23.98
C TYR A 147 -11.84 6.45 24.27
N LEU A 148 -12.60 7.23 23.46
CA LEU A 148 -14.04 7.48 23.69
C LEU A 148 -14.89 6.18 23.67
N PRO A 149 -14.71 5.24 22.73
CA PRO A 149 -15.47 3.98 22.76
C PRO A 149 -15.18 3.11 23.99
N ARG A 150 -14.00 3.28 24.59
CA ARG A 150 -13.62 2.55 25.82
C ARG A 150 -14.33 3.08 27.07
N LEU A 151 -14.71 4.37 27.05
CA LEU A 151 -15.50 4.97 28.10
C LEU A 151 -16.98 4.59 28.00
N LEU A 152 -17.45 4.32 26.77
CA LEU A 152 -18.86 4.06 26.48
C LEU A 152 -19.24 2.56 26.46
N SER A 153 -18.27 1.63 26.32
CA SER A 153 -18.56 0.19 26.20
C SER A 153 -17.52 -0.70 26.87
N GLU A 154 -17.97 -1.52 27.83
CA GLU A 154 -17.13 -2.52 28.50
C GLU A 154 -16.56 -3.59 27.53
N LYS A 155 -17.27 -3.90 26.46
CA LYS A 155 -16.87 -4.87 25.44
C LYS A 155 -15.68 -4.37 24.63
N SER A 156 -15.59 -3.04 24.38
CA SER A 156 -14.48 -2.39 23.71
C SER A 156 -13.24 -2.28 24.61
N ARG A 157 -13.44 -2.27 25.93
CA ARG A 157 -12.38 -2.16 26.94
C ARG A 157 -11.46 -3.41 26.98
N ARG A 158 -11.96 -4.58 26.55
CA ARG A 158 -11.23 -5.86 26.56
C ARG A 158 -10.52 -6.17 25.24
N LYS A 159 -10.91 -5.59 24.11
CA LYS A 159 -10.58 -6.12 22.79
C LYS A 159 -9.33 -5.55 22.11
N ASN A 160 -8.84 -4.38 22.44
CA ASN A 160 -7.57 -3.87 21.89
C ASN A 160 -7.04 -2.70 22.74
N ARG A 161 -6.01 -2.92 23.51
CA ARG A 161 -5.31 -1.85 24.23
C ARG A 161 -4.15 -1.36 23.36
N ILE A 162 -4.46 -0.47 22.40
CA ILE A 162 -3.38 0.29 21.76
C ILE A 162 -2.82 1.24 22.84
N PRO A 163 -1.54 1.11 23.21
CA PRO A 163 -0.93 1.97 24.22
C PRO A 163 -0.89 3.43 23.72
N TRP A 164 -0.82 4.38 24.65
CA TRP A 164 -0.85 5.80 24.31
C TRP A 164 0.33 6.21 23.43
N GLN A 165 1.48 5.54 23.56
CA GLN A 165 2.67 5.76 22.74
C GLN A 165 2.39 5.47 21.25
N GLN A 166 1.79 4.32 20.95
CA GLN A 166 1.40 3.96 19.59
C GLN A 166 0.31 4.89 19.07
N THR A 167 -0.67 5.28 19.93
CA THR A 167 -1.71 6.25 19.57
C THR A 167 -1.11 7.61 19.21
N ALA A 168 -0.14 8.09 19.99
CA ALA A 168 0.57 9.34 19.73
C ALA A 168 1.38 9.26 18.42
N LEU A 169 2.03 8.14 18.16
CA LEU A 169 2.76 7.89 16.93
C LEU A 169 1.82 7.93 15.71
N ILE A 170 0.68 7.22 15.76
CA ILE A 170 -0.34 7.23 14.70
C ILE A 170 -0.88 8.65 14.47
N ALA A 171 -1.09 9.43 15.53
CA ALA A 171 -1.51 10.81 15.43
C ALA A 171 -0.43 11.69 14.76
N TRP A 172 0.83 11.48 15.10
CA TRP A 172 1.96 12.22 14.53
C TRP A 172 2.22 11.87 13.06
N THR A 173 2.17 10.60 12.66
CA THR A 173 2.48 10.12 11.29
C THR A 173 1.50 10.56 10.20
N GLY A 174 0.61 11.48 10.49
CA GLY A 174 -0.41 11.96 9.56
C GLY A 174 0.09 12.91 8.49
N MET A 175 1.15 12.56 7.80
CA MET A 175 1.67 13.34 6.68
C MET A 175 0.61 13.57 5.61
N ARG A 176 0.50 14.82 5.13
CA ARG A 176 -0.35 15.17 4.00
C ARG A 176 0.42 14.93 2.71
N GLY A 177 -0.20 14.16 1.82
CA GLY A 177 0.40 13.78 0.55
C GLY A 177 -0.06 14.64 -0.63
N ALA A 178 0.23 14.12 -1.81
CA ALA A 178 -0.11 14.71 -3.10
C ALA A 178 -1.61 15.00 -3.28
N ASP A 179 -2.50 14.29 -2.59
CA ASP A 179 -3.96 14.43 -2.70
C ASP A 179 -4.44 15.83 -2.32
N SER A 180 -3.89 16.40 -1.21
CA SER A 180 -4.24 17.75 -0.76
C SER A 180 -3.83 18.81 -1.77
N LEU A 181 -2.73 18.56 -2.47
CA LEU A 181 -2.21 19.45 -3.48
C LEU A 181 -2.99 19.34 -4.79
N ALA A 182 -3.29 18.13 -5.23
CA ALA A 182 -4.16 17.92 -6.38
C ALA A 182 -5.51 18.63 -6.18
N GLY A 183 -6.08 18.54 -4.96
CA GLY A 183 -7.28 19.27 -4.60
C GLY A 183 -7.12 20.80 -4.67
N ALA A 184 -6.01 21.34 -4.19
CA ALA A 184 -5.74 22.79 -4.26
C ALA A 184 -5.54 23.29 -5.69
N LEU A 185 -4.86 22.50 -6.53
CA LEU A 185 -4.62 22.82 -7.94
C LEU A 185 -5.89 22.69 -8.80
N ALA A 186 -6.81 21.83 -8.42
CA ALA A 186 -8.11 21.66 -9.09
C ALA A 186 -9.07 22.86 -8.88
N ILE A 187 -8.75 23.81 -7.99
CA ILE A 187 -9.54 25.04 -7.83
C ILE A 187 -9.47 25.83 -9.13
N PRO A 188 -10.63 26.19 -9.75
CA PRO A 188 -10.66 26.89 -11.01
C PRO A 188 -10.03 28.28 -10.89
N PHE A 189 -9.48 28.81 -12.00
CA PHE A 189 -8.92 30.15 -12.03
C PHE A 189 -10.01 31.23 -11.98
N LEU A 190 -11.16 30.95 -12.61
CA LEU A 190 -12.28 31.85 -12.72
C LEU A 190 -13.56 31.21 -12.16
N LEU A 191 -14.37 32.01 -11.55
CA LEU A 191 -15.74 31.66 -11.16
C LEU A 191 -16.66 31.62 -12.41
N PRO A 192 -17.85 31.00 -12.34
CA PRO A 192 -18.80 30.96 -13.45
C PRO A 192 -19.23 32.35 -13.94
N ASN A 193 -19.07 33.39 -13.13
CA ASN A 193 -19.33 34.81 -13.48
C ASN A 193 -18.14 35.48 -14.18
N GLY A 194 -17.03 34.76 -14.44
CA GLY A 194 -15.83 35.30 -15.08
C GLY A 194 -14.86 36.02 -14.13
N GLU A 195 -15.20 36.19 -12.83
CA GLU A 195 -14.27 36.77 -11.88
C GLU A 195 -13.20 35.81 -11.38
N PRO A 196 -12.00 36.31 -11.00
CA PRO A 196 -10.95 35.46 -10.43
C PRO A 196 -11.44 34.82 -9.13
N PHE A 197 -11.06 33.54 -8.92
CA PHE A 197 -11.40 32.84 -7.67
C PHE A 197 -10.72 33.52 -6.48
N PRO A 198 -11.48 34.03 -5.48
CA PRO A 198 -10.92 34.80 -4.38
C PRO A 198 -10.00 33.94 -3.50
N GLY A 199 -8.76 34.41 -3.28
CA GLY A 199 -7.79 33.75 -2.39
C GLY A 199 -7.21 32.43 -2.90
N ARG A 200 -7.38 32.08 -4.20
CA ARG A 200 -6.85 30.85 -4.79
C ARG A 200 -5.35 30.69 -4.50
N ASP A 201 -4.55 31.72 -4.75
CA ASP A 201 -3.11 31.67 -4.56
C ASP A 201 -2.73 31.47 -3.08
N LEU A 202 -3.49 32.08 -2.16
CA LEU A 202 -3.32 31.88 -0.74
C LEU A 202 -3.63 30.43 -0.33
N ILE A 203 -4.69 29.84 -0.86
CA ILE A 203 -5.05 28.42 -0.59
C ILE A 203 -3.94 27.48 -1.07
N ILE A 204 -3.41 27.70 -2.29
CA ILE A 204 -2.32 26.90 -2.83
C ILE A 204 -1.06 27.06 -1.96
N LEU A 205 -0.72 28.28 -1.57
CA LEU A 205 0.43 28.54 -0.70
C LEU A 205 0.28 27.86 0.67
N LEU A 206 -0.87 27.99 1.32
CA LEU A 206 -1.14 27.36 2.62
C LEU A 206 -1.09 25.84 2.50
N THR A 207 -1.65 25.26 1.44
CA THR A 207 -1.58 23.82 1.16
C THR A 207 -0.14 23.36 1.00
N PHE A 208 0.67 24.10 0.23
CA PHE A 208 2.09 23.81 0.09
C PHE A 208 2.81 23.88 1.44
N CYS A 209 2.61 24.93 2.22
CA CYS A 209 3.22 25.08 3.55
C CYS A 209 2.85 23.91 4.47
N VAL A 210 1.58 23.48 4.46
CA VAL A 210 1.11 22.33 5.24
C VAL A 210 1.81 21.03 4.81
N ILE A 211 1.88 20.78 3.50
CA ILE A 211 2.55 19.58 2.97
C ILE A 211 4.03 19.61 3.32
N PHE A 212 4.70 20.73 3.08
CA PHE A 212 6.11 20.89 3.38
C PHE A 212 6.40 20.72 4.88
N ALA A 213 5.62 21.38 5.74
CA ALA A 213 5.75 21.26 7.19
C ALA A 213 5.53 19.82 7.66
N THR A 214 4.52 19.13 7.15
CA THR A 214 4.24 17.75 7.55
C THR A 214 5.30 16.78 7.03
N LEU A 215 5.78 16.93 5.80
CA LEU A 215 6.83 16.07 5.25
C LEU A 215 8.18 16.29 5.96
N VAL A 216 8.57 17.54 6.13
CA VAL A 216 9.89 17.87 6.72
C VAL A 216 9.87 17.67 8.22
N LEU A 217 8.91 18.31 8.93
CA LEU A 217 8.88 18.27 10.39
C LEU A 217 8.56 16.85 10.89
N GLN A 218 7.47 16.28 10.41
CA GLN A 218 7.03 14.95 10.85
C GLN A 218 7.99 13.86 10.34
N GLY A 219 8.48 13.96 9.09
CA GLY A 219 9.44 13.00 8.54
C GLY A 219 10.76 12.97 9.31
N LEU A 220 11.38 14.13 9.57
CA LEU A 220 12.64 14.21 10.30
C LEU A 220 12.51 13.85 11.78
N THR A 221 11.35 14.13 12.39
CA THR A 221 11.14 13.84 13.82
C THR A 221 10.59 12.46 14.08
N LEU A 222 10.18 11.70 13.06
CA LEU A 222 9.58 10.38 13.23
C LEU A 222 10.54 9.37 13.88
N ALA A 223 11.74 9.22 13.35
CA ALA A 223 12.73 8.27 13.87
C ALA A 223 13.11 8.55 15.34
N PRO A 224 13.48 9.79 15.74
CA PRO A 224 13.73 10.10 17.13
C PRO A 224 12.49 9.97 18.01
N LEU A 225 11.28 10.24 17.50
CA LEU A 225 10.04 10.09 18.24
C LEU A 225 9.74 8.61 18.55
N VAL A 226 9.94 7.71 17.58
CA VAL A 226 9.77 6.25 17.76
C VAL A 226 10.71 5.76 18.86
N SER A 227 12.00 6.13 18.81
CA SER A 227 12.97 5.73 19.82
C SER A 227 12.67 6.33 21.21
N TRP A 228 12.21 7.59 21.28
CA TRP A 228 11.86 8.24 22.53
C TRP A 228 10.61 7.66 23.19
N LEU A 229 9.61 7.31 22.39
CA LEU A 229 8.36 6.68 22.88
C LEU A 229 8.57 5.21 23.27
N GLY A 230 9.73 4.61 22.94
CA GLY A 230 10.01 3.21 23.22
C GLY A 230 8.99 2.27 22.57
N VAL A 231 8.48 2.64 21.38
CA VAL A 231 7.56 1.79 20.64
C VAL A 231 8.37 0.62 20.07
N VAL A 232 8.25 -0.52 20.74
CA VAL A 232 8.81 -1.78 20.28
C VAL A 232 7.83 -2.38 19.28
N ASP A 233 8.36 -2.94 18.21
CA ASP A 233 7.56 -3.79 17.33
C ASP A 233 7.09 -5.01 18.13
N ASP A 234 5.80 -5.14 18.32
CA ASP A 234 5.19 -6.25 19.05
C ASP A 234 4.99 -7.49 18.16
N HIS A 235 5.53 -7.43 16.93
CA HIS A 235 5.47 -8.52 15.94
C HIS A 235 4.04 -9.08 15.73
N VAL A 236 3.02 -8.23 15.91
CA VAL A 236 1.61 -8.65 15.78
C VAL A 236 1.34 -9.12 14.36
N ILE A 237 1.83 -8.39 13.36
CA ILE A 237 1.63 -8.73 11.93
C ILE A 237 2.29 -10.08 11.63
N GLU A 238 3.51 -10.31 12.12
CA GLU A 238 4.23 -11.57 11.92
C GLU A 238 3.53 -12.74 12.64
N LYS A 239 3.02 -12.51 13.86
CA LYS A 239 2.22 -13.51 14.59
C LYS A 239 0.90 -13.83 13.87
N GLU A 240 0.20 -12.82 13.38
CA GLU A 240 -1.02 -13.01 12.59
C GLU A 240 -0.74 -13.73 11.25
N GLU A 241 0.33 -13.34 10.55
CA GLU A 241 0.76 -14.00 9.31
C GLU A 241 1.09 -15.46 9.55
N ARG A 242 1.87 -15.76 10.61
CA ARG A 242 2.22 -17.13 10.98
C ARG A 242 0.99 -17.96 11.30
N LEU A 243 0.07 -17.42 12.12
CA LEU A 243 -1.18 -18.11 12.44
C LEU A 243 -2.02 -18.37 11.19
N ALA A 244 -2.09 -17.40 10.28
CA ALA A 244 -2.80 -17.55 9.01
C ALA A 244 -2.15 -18.62 8.13
N ARG A 245 -0.82 -18.64 8.02
CA ARG A 245 -0.05 -19.66 7.29
C ARG A 245 -0.26 -21.05 7.88
N LEU A 246 -0.22 -21.18 9.22
CA LEU A 246 -0.46 -22.43 9.91
C LEU A 246 -1.84 -22.99 9.57
N LYS A 247 -2.89 -22.18 9.74
CA LYS A 247 -4.27 -22.58 9.43
C LYS A 247 -4.46 -22.91 7.94
N ALA A 248 -3.82 -22.17 7.04
CA ALA A 248 -3.88 -22.44 5.61
C ALA A 248 -3.25 -23.78 5.24
N ASN A 249 -2.09 -24.11 5.83
CA ASN A 249 -1.43 -25.39 5.62
C ASN A 249 -2.22 -26.57 6.24
N GLU A 250 -2.79 -26.38 7.43
CA GLU A 250 -3.69 -27.38 8.05
C GLU A 250 -4.94 -27.65 7.20
N ALA A 251 -5.56 -26.60 6.65
CA ALA A 251 -6.70 -26.75 5.74
C ALA A 251 -6.33 -27.47 4.44
N ALA A 252 -5.15 -27.17 3.88
CA ALA A 252 -4.65 -27.85 2.69
C ALA A 252 -4.36 -29.33 2.96
N LEU A 253 -3.79 -29.67 4.12
CA LEU A 253 -3.55 -31.06 4.53
C LEU A 253 -4.87 -31.84 4.69
N ALA A 254 -5.86 -31.25 5.37
CA ALA A 254 -7.19 -31.84 5.51
C ALA A 254 -7.86 -32.10 4.13
N ARG A 255 -7.71 -31.15 3.20
CA ARG A 255 -8.21 -31.34 1.83
C ARG A 255 -7.50 -32.45 1.08
N LEU A 256 -6.19 -32.61 1.32
CA LEU A 256 -5.40 -33.71 0.73
C LEU A 256 -5.88 -35.07 1.21
N GLU A 257 -6.24 -35.20 2.48
CA GLU A 257 -6.80 -36.42 3.09
C GLU A 257 -8.18 -36.76 2.51
N GLU A 258 -9.04 -35.77 2.27
CA GLU A 258 -10.33 -35.95 1.60
C GLU A 258 -10.14 -36.45 0.14
N LEU A 259 -9.15 -35.90 -0.58
CA LEU A 259 -8.84 -36.32 -1.95
C LEU A 259 -8.28 -37.75 -2.01
N GLU A 260 -7.47 -38.14 -1.03
CA GLU A 260 -6.98 -39.51 -0.87
C GLU A 260 -8.14 -40.50 -0.65
N SER A 261 -9.03 -40.20 0.29
CA SER A 261 -10.18 -41.04 0.61
C SER A 261 -11.14 -41.19 -0.57
N SER A 262 -11.24 -40.19 -1.43
CA SER A 262 -12.06 -40.20 -2.65
C SER A 262 -11.38 -40.86 -3.86
N ASN A 263 -10.18 -41.42 -3.70
CA ASN A 263 -9.39 -42.10 -4.74
C ASN A 263 -9.13 -41.23 -6.00
N ARG A 264 -9.08 -39.89 -5.83
CA ARG A 264 -8.86 -38.92 -6.91
C ARG A 264 -7.39 -38.59 -7.17
N ALA A 265 -6.48 -39.07 -6.32
CA ALA A 265 -5.06 -38.81 -6.44
C ALA A 265 -4.23 -40.09 -6.26
N ARG A 266 -3.10 -40.19 -6.95
CA ARG A 266 -2.16 -41.29 -6.78
C ARG A 266 -1.52 -41.24 -5.39
N ARG A 267 -1.50 -42.35 -4.69
CA ARG A 267 -1.00 -42.48 -3.31
C ARG A 267 0.41 -41.90 -3.14
N GLU A 268 1.31 -42.19 -4.05
CA GLU A 268 2.69 -41.69 -4.03
C GLU A 268 2.75 -40.14 -4.08
N THR A 269 1.90 -39.53 -4.90
CA THR A 269 1.79 -38.03 -4.99
C THR A 269 1.22 -37.45 -3.70
N VAL A 270 0.25 -38.12 -3.09
CA VAL A 270 -0.35 -37.71 -1.82
C VAL A 270 0.67 -37.79 -0.69
N GLU A 271 1.41 -38.87 -0.57
CA GLU A 271 2.43 -39.03 0.47
C GLU A 271 3.54 -37.96 0.35
N ARG A 272 3.98 -37.67 -0.85
CA ARG A 272 4.98 -36.60 -1.08
C ARG A 272 4.46 -35.22 -0.67
N LEU A 273 3.25 -34.85 -1.08
CA LEU A 273 2.64 -33.56 -0.69
C LEU A 273 2.35 -33.52 0.81
N ARG A 274 1.91 -34.64 1.41
CA ARG A 274 1.69 -34.73 2.85
C ARG A 274 2.97 -34.43 3.63
N SER A 275 4.08 -35.05 3.25
CA SER A 275 5.39 -34.79 3.87
C SER A 275 5.74 -33.31 3.79
N GLU A 276 5.58 -32.67 2.64
CA GLU A 276 5.88 -31.25 2.44
C GLU A 276 4.99 -30.34 3.33
N TYR A 277 3.69 -30.60 3.42
CA TYR A 277 2.80 -29.80 4.29
C TYR A 277 3.05 -30.04 5.78
N VAL A 278 3.34 -31.29 6.18
CA VAL A 278 3.69 -31.63 7.57
C VAL A 278 4.98 -30.92 7.99
N ASP A 279 5.99 -30.89 7.13
CA ASP A 279 7.26 -30.21 7.41
C ASP A 279 7.05 -28.69 7.52
N ARG A 280 6.25 -28.08 6.65
CA ARG A 280 5.89 -26.65 6.76
C ARG A 280 5.15 -26.34 8.05
N ILE A 281 4.18 -27.16 8.45
CA ILE A 281 3.44 -27.00 9.71
C ILE A 281 4.40 -27.15 10.90
N ARG A 282 5.30 -28.12 10.85
CA ARG A 282 6.31 -28.33 11.90
C ARG A 282 7.22 -27.10 12.06
N GLN A 283 7.73 -26.57 10.94
CA GLN A 283 8.55 -25.34 10.96
C GLN A 283 7.79 -24.17 11.61
N LEU A 284 6.54 -23.92 11.20
CA LEU A 284 5.71 -22.86 11.76
C LEU A 284 5.38 -23.05 13.26
N ARG A 285 5.33 -24.28 13.77
CA ARG A 285 5.10 -24.57 15.20
C ARG A 285 6.36 -24.46 16.04
N ILE A 286 7.53 -24.82 15.50
CA ILE A 286 8.82 -24.68 16.19
C ILE A 286 9.14 -23.22 16.44
N GLU A 287 8.82 -22.34 15.52
CA GLU A 287 8.93 -20.90 15.69
C GLU A 287 8.07 -20.35 16.85
N ASP A 288 7.08 -21.08 17.35
CA ASP A 288 6.20 -20.69 18.47
C ASP A 288 6.78 -21.04 19.84
N SER A 289 7.57 -22.10 19.92
CA SER A 289 8.06 -22.64 21.19
C SER A 289 9.37 -22.04 21.68
N ASP A 290 10.07 -21.28 20.81
CA ASP A 290 11.42 -20.81 21.16
C ASP A 290 11.72 -19.47 20.43
N GLU A 291 11.48 -18.34 21.11
CA GLU A 291 11.95 -17.01 20.63
C GLU A 291 13.47 -16.97 20.40
N GLN A 292 14.21 -17.92 21.00
CA GLN A 292 15.65 -18.10 20.83
C GLN A 292 16.02 -19.10 19.71
N SER A 293 15.12 -19.99 19.28
CA SER A 293 15.40 -20.97 18.22
C SER A 293 15.05 -20.48 16.82
N VAL A 294 14.22 -19.43 16.70
CA VAL A 294 14.02 -18.68 15.44
C VAL A 294 15.36 -18.15 14.89
N GLY A 295 16.28 -17.80 15.79
CA GLY A 295 17.65 -17.45 15.41
C GLY A 295 18.51 -18.59 14.85
N ARG A 296 18.09 -19.87 14.99
CA ARG A 296 18.92 -21.00 14.54
C ARG A 296 18.54 -21.58 13.18
N LEU A 297 17.28 -21.50 12.77
CA LEU A 297 16.84 -21.94 11.42
C LEU A 297 17.10 -20.89 10.33
N PHE A 298 17.22 -19.61 10.72
CA PHE A 298 17.66 -18.49 9.91
C PHE A 298 18.81 -17.79 10.62
N SER A 299 19.82 -18.58 11.08
CA SER A 299 21.05 -17.98 11.57
C SER A 299 21.65 -17.13 10.43
N PRO A 300 22.29 -16.00 10.74
CA PRO A 300 23.03 -15.23 9.74
C PRO A 300 23.94 -16.14 8.88
N ASP A 301 24.52 -17.16 9.48
CA ASP A 301 25.35 -18.16 8.83
C ASP A 301 24.59 -18.99 7.78
N PHE A 302 23.30 -19.36 8.04
CA PHE A 302 22.49 -20.09 7.07
C PHE A 302 22.13 -19.22 5.86
N GLU A 303 21.74 -17.95 6.11
CA GLU A 303 21.43 -17.03 5.01
C GLU A 303 22.66 -16.72 4.16
N GLU A 304 23.81 -16.54 4.79
CA GLU A 304 25.09 -16.30 4.12
C GLU A 304 25.49 -17.50 3.27
N LEU A 305 25.45 -18.71 3.86
CA LEU A 305 25.76 -19.95 3.15
C LEU A 305 24.77 -20.22 2.00
N ALA A 306 23.49 -20.01 2.23
CA ALA A 306 22.48 -20.20 1.19
C ALA A 306 22.66 -19.21 0.02
N ARG A 307 23.03 -17.95 0.30
CA ARG A 307 23.36 -16.97 -0.75
C ARG A 307 24.61 -17.36 -1.52
N GLU A 308 25.64 -17.87 -0.84
CA GLU A 308 26.86 -18.36 -1.48
C GLU A 308 26.55 -19.54 -2.42
N MET A 309 25.70 -20.48 -2.00
CA MET A 309 25.25 -21.59 -2.87
C MET A 309 24.49 -21.09 -4.09
N LEU A 310 23.53 -20.17 -3.93
CA LEU A 310 22.80 -19.59 -5.05
C LEU A 310 23.71 -18.78 -5.99
N GLN A 311 24.74 -18.11 -5.46
CA GLN A 311 25.72 -17.44 -6.30
C GLN A 311 26.56 -18.44 -7.09
N THR A 312 26.96 -19.55 -6.48
CA THR A 312 27.69 -20.64 -7.14
C THR A 312 26.85 -21.26 -8.27
N GLU A 313 25.54 -21.49 -8.03
CA GLU A 313 24.60 -21.94 -9.08
C GLU A 313 24.52 -20.93 -10.23
N ARG A 314 24.44 -19.64 -9.93
CA ARG A 314 24.38 -18.56 -10.93
C ARG A 314 25.64 -18.55 -11.80
N ASP A 315 26.82 -18.67 -11.19
CA ASP A 315 28.08 -18.65 -11.88
C ASP A 315 28.25 -19.91 -12.79
N ALA A 316 27.81 -21.07 -12.30
CA ALA A 316 27.81 -22.32 -13.10
C ALA A 316 26.88 -22.20 -14.33
N VAL A 317 25.68 -21.61 -14.18
CA VAL A 317 24.76 -21.45 -15.31
C VAL A 317 25.29 -20.42 -16.33
N ILE A 318 25.98 -19.39 -15.87
CA ILE A 318 26.65 -18.41 -16.76
C ILE A 318 27.81 -19.09 -17.51
N ALA A 319 28.58 -19.94 -16.86
CA ALA A 319 29.67 -20.71 -17.51
C ALA A 319 29.10 -21.60 -18.62
N LEU A 320 28.05 -22.38 -18.34
CA LEU A 320 27.37 -23.22 -19.33
C LEU A 320 26.85 -22.41 -20.55
N ARG A 321 26.40 -21.21 -20.35
CA ARG A 321 26.01 -20.32 -21.46
C ARG A 321 27.22 -19.85 -22.26
N ASN A 322 28.34 -19.53 -21.60
CA ASN A 322 29.57 -19.11 -22.27
C ASN A 322 30.23 -20.22 -23.05
N GLU A 323 30.03 -21.47 -22.63
CA GLU A 323 30.44 -22.70 -23.33
C GLU A 323 29.45 -23.13 -24.43
N GLU A 324 28.42 -22.29 -24.70
CA GLU A 324 27.35 -22.58 -25.67
C GLU A 324 26.55 -23.87 -25.38
N ALA A 325 26.66 -24.40 -24.16
CA ALA A 325 25.92 -25.60 -23.72
C ALA A 325 24.42 -25.30 -23.51
N ILE A 326 24.08 -24.04 -23.19
CA ILE A 326 22.71 -23.55 -23.05
C ILE A 326 22.54 -22.23 -23.80
N ASN A 327 21.30 -21.96 -24.26
CA ASN A 327 20.98 -20.72 -24.93
C ASN A 327 20.55 -19.62 -23.90
N ASP A 328 20.47 -18.36 -24.35
CA ASP A 328 20.08 -17.21 -23.52
C ASP A 328 18.65 -17.34 -22.94
N GLN A 329 17.77 -18.09 -23.59
CA GLN A 329 16.41 -18.28 -23.10
C GLN A 329 16.40 -19.24 -21.88
N ALA A 330 17.21 -20.31 -21.94
CA ALA A 330 17.41 -21.23 -20.81
C ALA A 330 18.08 -20.50 -19.63
N LEU A 331 19.15 -19.71 -19.92
CA LEU A 331 19.82 -18.89 -18.92
C LEU A 331 18.81 -18.00 -18.16
N ARG A 332 18.02 -17.20 -18.87
CA ARG A 332 17.02 -16.31 -18.24
C ARG A 332 15.99 -17.04 -17.40
N ARG A 333 15.58 -18.25 -17.78
CA ARG A 333 14.64 -19.07 -16.98
C ARG A 333 15.27 -19.54 -15.68
N ILE A 334 16.49 -20.07 -15.75
CA ILE A 334 17.18 -20.58 -14.56
C ILE A 334 17.56 -19.42 -13.63
N GLN A 335 18.06 -18.30 -14.17
CA GLN A 335 18.34 -17.11 -13.36
C GLN A 335 17.09 -16.62 -12.61
N ARG A 336 15.93 -16.61 -13.26
CA ARG A 336 14.67 -16.25 -12.61
C ARG A 336 14.33 -17.19 -11.44
N ASP A 337 14.58 -18.49 -11.57
CA ASP A 337 14.32 -19.44 -10.50
C ASP A 337 15.28 -19.23 -9.32
N ILE A 338 16.56 -18.96 -9.61
CA ILE A 338 17.58 -18.58 -8.61
C ILE A 338 17.19 -17.28 -7.91
N ASP A 339 16.77 -16.25 -8.66
CA ASP A 339 16.35 -14.95 -8.10
C ASP A 339 15.11 -15.11 -7.19
N LEU A 340 14.17 -15.99 -7.55
CA LEU A 340 13.02 -16.32 -6.71
C LEU A 340 13.41 -17.06 -5.43
N ALA A 341 14.43 -17.95 -5.51
CA ALA A 341 14.97 -18.62 -4.34
C ALA A 341 15.68 -17.62 -3.41
N GLU A 342 16.50 -16.73 -3.98
CA GLU A 342 17.18 -15.66 -3.24
C GLU A 342 16.17 -14.68 -2.57
N ALA A 343 15.10 -14.32 -3.27
CA ALA A 343 14.05 -13.47 -2.72
C ALA A 343 13.33 -14.11 -1.51
N ARG A 344 13.24 -15.44 -1.46
CA ARG A 344 12.67 -16.17 -0.31
C ARG A 344 13.58 -16.17 0.92
N LEU A 345 14.90 -16.01 0.73
CA LEU A 345 15.86 -15.89 1.83
C LEU A 345 15.85 -14.49 2.46
N ARG A 346 15.45 -13.46 1.71
CA ARG A 346 15.30 -12.11 2.25
C ARG A 346 14.01 -12.06 3.07
N ARG A 347 14.12 -11.84 4.39
CA ARG A 347 12.97 -11.41 5.19
C ARG A 347 12.45 -10.08 4.62
N PRO A 348 11.14 -9.87 4.50
CA PRO A 348 10.62 -8.52 4.37
C PRO A 348 11.00 -7.77 5.65
N SER A 349 11.83 -6.74 5.48
CA SER A 349 12.21 -5.77 6.51
C SER A 349 11.00 -4.93 6.93
#